data_2f122a3aefefd0fa832c5b6baf63c38b
#
_entry.id   2f122a3aefefd0fa832c5b6baf63c38b
#
_cell.length_a   1.000
_cell.length_b   1.000
_cell.length_c   1.000
_cell.angle_alpha   90.00
_cell.angle_beta   90.00
_cell.angle_gamma   90.00
#
_symmetry.space_group_name_H-M   'P 1'
#
loop_
_entity.id
_entity.type
_entity.pdbx_description
1 polymer ?
#
loop_
_entity_poly.entity_id
_entity_poly.type
_entity_poly.pdbx_seq_one_letter_code
_entity_poly.pdbx_strand_id
1 'polypeptide(L)'
;MKPTRISASSRFYTNYPGGAFSPVEMIRYFHAVGFHAVDFDIETVPAMGDDWKRILTEMAEEAAQCDVALEMGHLPFHSVLREDGTKDREAFHRNMLHCIEAAGYIGIKHAVIHPKGDHRDSRENYDKELTRNIEYMTPYVEQAEKYGVKLAFENMRSPLEAEGFHRNFSTADELIPLADHFGHGICWDFGHAHTTGLCQSEELRKIGSRLICLHVNDNHAGGDEHLLPFFGTINWVDAMQALGEIGFSNCFNYECRMVRIPADIRLTIGHHAVALGHKLVEMMG
;
A
#
# COMPACT_ATOMS: atom_id res chain seq x y z
N MET A 1 9.80 -12.69 -14.89
CA MET A 1 9.54 -11.42 -15.63
C MET A 1 9.69 -10.31 -14.62
N LYS A 2 10.30 -9.17 -14.99
CA LYS A 2 10.44 -8.03 -14.05
C LYS A 2 9.21 -7.11 -14.13
N PRO A 3 8.93 -6.29 -13.09
CA PRO A 3 7.98 -5.20 -13.19
C PRO A 3 8.31 -4.30 -14.37
N THR A 4 7.30 -3.97 -15.17
CA THR A 4 7.47 -3.04 -16.30
C THR A 4 6.85 -1.67 -15.99
N ARG A 5 6.06 -1.57 -14.92
CA ARG A 5 5.36 -0.37 -14.52
C ARG A 5 5.87 0.14 -13.18
N ILE A 6 6.21 1.42 -13.16
CA ILE A 6 6.50 2.17 -11.94
C ILE A 6 5.23 2.92 -11.54
N SER A 7 4.83 2.78 -10.29
CA SER A 7 3.64 3.35 -9.70
C SER A 7 3.99 4.17 -8.45
N ALA A 8 3.08 4.98 -8.00
CA ALA A 8 3.13 5.58 -6.69
C ALA A 8 1.74 5.67 -6.07
N SER A 9 1.70 5.78 -4.75
CA SER A 9 0.49 6.13 -4.01
C SER A 9 -0.03 7.49 -4.46
N SER A 10 -1.33 7.62 -4.62
CA SER A 10 -2.00 8.90 -4.90
C SER A 10 -1.73 9.96 -3.81
N ARG A 11 -1.20 9.51 -2.66
CA ARG A 11 -0.74 10.40 -1.56
C ARG A 11 0.67 10.94 -1.75
N PHE A 12 1.35 10.65 -2.83
CA PHE A 12 2.74 11.09 -3.07
C PHE A 12 2.94 12.60 -2.86
N TYR A 13 1.91 13.43 -3.14
CA TYR A 13 1.92 14.89 -2.97
C TYR A 13 0.73 15.47 -2.18
N THR A 14 0.10 14.73 -1.28
CA THR A 14 -1.18 15.15 -0.70
C THR A 14 -1.13 16.28 0.32
N ASN A 15 -0.01 16.57 0.95
CA ASN A 15 0.04 17.51 2.08
C ASN A 15 0.71 18.86 1.74
N TYR A 16 0.63 19.28 0.47
CA TYR A 16 1.23 20.55 0.06
C TYR A 16 0.30 21.74 0.32
N PRO A 17 0.84 22.93 0.73
CA PRO A 17 0.07 24.17 0.76
C PRO A 17 -0.42 24.51 -0.65
N GLY A 18 -1.70 24.35 -0.93
CA GLY A 18 -2.29 24.54 -2.26
C GLY A 18 -3.33 23.47 -2.61
N GLY A 19 -3.59 22.53 -1.70
CA GLY A 19 -4.62 21.50 -1.84
C GLY A 19 -4.12 20.17 -2.41
N ALA A 20 -4.91 19.12 -2.18
CA ALA A 20 -4.74 17.85 -2.85
C ALA A 20 -5.17 17.96 -4.30
N PHE A 21 -4.54 17.20 -5.20
CA PHE A 21 -5.05 17.01 -6.55
C PHE A 21 -6.46 16.39 -6.51
N SER A 22 -7.33 16.81 -7.42
CA SER A 22 -8.49 15.99 -7.77
C SER A 22 -8.02 14.66 -8.39
N PRO A 23 -8.84 13.62 -8.39
CA PRO A 23 -8.45 12.34 -9.00
C PRO A 23 -7.96 12.48 -10.45
N VAL A 24 -8.60 13.33 -11.26
CA VAL A 24 -8.20 13.61 -12.64
C VAL A 24 -6.85 14.33 -12.72
N GLU A 25 -6.64 15.37 -11.90
CA GLU A 25 -5.36 16.09 -11.87
C GLU A 25 -4.21 15.20 -11.42
N MET A 26 -4.46 14.28 -10.50
CA MET A 26 -3.49 13.30 -10.05
C MET A 26 -3.06 12.38 -11.20
N ILE A 27 -3.99 11.88 -12.02
CA ILE A 27 -3.68 11.06 -13.20
C ILE A 27 -2.83 11.85 -14.20
N ARG A 28 -3.21 13.10 -14.51
CA ARG A 28 -2.43 13.98 -15.41
C ARG A 28 -1.01 14.22 -14.90
N TYR A 29 -0.87 14.41 -13.59
CA TYR A 29 0.43 14.55 -12.98
C TYR A 29 1.27 13.26 -13.12
N PHE A 30 0.68 12.08 -12.85
CA PHE A 30 1.38 10.80 -12.98
C PHE A 30 1.84 10.56 -14.41
N HIS A 31 0.97 10.82 -15.39
CA HIS A 31 1.34 10.78 -16.80
C HIS A 31 2.50 11.73 -17.12
N ALA A 32 2.41 12.98 -16.66
CA ALA A 32 3.42 14.02 -16.96
C ALA A 32 4.82 13.68 -16.42
N VAL A 33 4.93 12.95 -15.29
CA VAL A 33 6.22 12.55 -14.71
C VAL A 33 6.67 11.15 -15.15
N GLY A 34 5.81 10.39 -15.85
CA GLY A 34 6.14 9.07 -16.38
C GLY A 34 5.83 7.90 -15.45
N PHE A 35 4.97 8.07 -14.45
CA PHE A 35 4.39 6.93 -13.74
C PHE A 35 3.42 6.18 -14.68
N HIS A 36 3.50 4.86 -14.68
CA HIS A 36 2.70 3.99 -15.55
C HIS A 36 1.44 3.46 -14.89
N ALA A 37 1.32 3.63 -13.57
CA ALA A 37 0.19 3.18 -12.79
C ALA A 37 0.04 4.02 -11.53
N VAL A 38 -1.10 3.87 -10.86
CA VAL A 38 -1.40 4.50 -9.57
C VAL A 38 -1.84 3.44 -8.56
N ASP A 39 -1.40 3.62 -7.33
CA ASP A 39 -1.98 3.07 -6.13
C ASP A 39 -2.94 4.10 -5.55
N PHE A 40 -4.23 3.90 -5.81
CA PHE A 40 -5.25 4.88 -5.46
C PHE A 40 -5.69 4.77 -4.00
N ASP A 41 -5.66 5.90 -3.29
CA ASP A 41 -6.17 6.00 -1.92
C ASP A 41 -7.71 5.93 -1.91
N ILE A 42 -8.22 4.70 -1.90
CA ILE A 42 -9.67 4.42 -1.96
C ILE A 42 -10.38 4.93 -0.69
N GLU A 43 -9.66 5.13 0.42
CA GLU A 43 -10.21 5.69 1.66
C GLU A 43 -10.89 7.06 1.44
N THR A 44 -10.55 7.75 0.36
CA THR A 44 -11.15 9.04 0.01
C THR A 44 -12.57 8.93 -0.59
N VAL A 45 -12.97 7.75 -1.07
CA VAL A 45 -14.23 7.54 -1.77
C VAL A 45 -15.47 7.89 -0.94
N PRO A 46 -15.60 7.51 0.34
CA PRO A 46 -16.76 7.89 1.14
C PRO A 46 -17.01 9.39 1.22
N ALA A 47 -15.96 10.21 1.15
CA ALA A 47 -16.07 11.66 1.17
C ALA A 47 -16.59 12.26 -0.15
N MET A 48 -16.63 11.48 -1.23
CA MET A 48 -17.22 11.91 -2.52
C MET A 48 -18.75 11.89 -2.51
N GLY A 49 -19.38 11.32 -1.47
CA GLY A 49 -20.83 11.23 -1.34
C GLY A 49 -21.50 10.52 -2.52
N ASP A 50 -22.66 10.99 -2.95
CA ASP A 50 -23.44 10.39 -4.05
C ASP A 50 -22.73 10.52 -5.42
N ASP A 51 -21.76 11.40 -5.54
CA ASP A 51 -21.03 11.67 -6.79
C ASP A 51 -19.88 10.68 -7.05
N TRP A 52 -19.59 9.74 -6.16
CA TRP A 52 -18.41 8.89 -6.24
C TRP A 52 -18.29 8.13 -7.58
N LYS A 53 -19.38 7.61 -8.13
CA LYS A 53 -19.32 6.91 -9.43
C LYS A 53 -18.94 7.84 -10.56
N ARG A 54 -19.49 9.05 -10.61
CA ARG A 54 -19.15 10.05 -11.63
C ARG A 54 -17.68 10.44 -11.53
N ILE A 55 -17.21 10.77 -10.32
CA ILE A 55 -15.81 11.18 -10.08
C ILE A 55 -14.84 10.06 -10.47
N LEU A 56 -15.11 8.83 -10.07
CA LEU A 56 -14.25 7.69 -10.39
C LEU A 56 -14.31 7.31 -11.87
N THR A 57 -15.45 7.48 -12.54
CA THR A 57 -15.54 7.29 -14.01
C THR A 57 -14.69 8.32 -14.75
N GLU A 58 -14.79 9.60 -14.39
CA GLU A 58 -13.95 10.67 -14.96
C GLU A 58 -12.45 10.38 -14.75
N MET A 59 -12.07 9.91 -13.57
CA MET A 59 -10.68 9.49 -13.28
C MET A 59 -10.25 8.31 -14.15
N ALA A 60 -11.08 7.28 -14.29
CA ALA A 60 -10.76 6.09 -15.09
C ALA A 60 -10.66 6.41 -16.59
N GLU A 61 -11.52 7.29 -17.11
CA GLU A 61 -11.44 7.79 -18.49
C GLU A 61 -10.16 8.56 -18.74
N GLU A 62 -9.77 9.45 -17.83
CA GLU A 62 -8.51 10.19 -17.91
C GLU A 62 -7.31 9.23 -17.83
N ALA A 63 -7.36 8.23 -16.94
CA ALA A 63 -6.31 7.22 -16.80
C ALA A 63 -6.12 6.44 -18.10
N ALA A 64 -7.20 6.05 -18.76
CA ALA A 64 -7.16 5.38 -20.07
C ALA A 64 -6.56 6.29 -21.17
N GLN A 65 -6.88 7.59 -21.17
CA GLN A 65 -6.34 8.56 -22.14
C GLN A 65 -4.83 8.82 -21.91
N CYS A 66 -4.41 8.80 -20.64
CA CYS A 66 -3.03 9.03 -20.25
C CYS A 66 -2.14 7.77 -20.24
N ASP A 67 -2.70 6.59 -20.54
CA ASP A 67 -2.02 5.28 -20.41
C ASP A 67 -1.46 5.05 -18.98
N VAL A 68 -2.22 5.46 -17.95
CA VAL A 68 -1.92 5.24 -16.54
C VAL A 68 -2.85 4.15 -16.02
N ALA A 69 -2.32 3.01 -15.59
CA ALA A 69 -3.13 1.90 -15.13
C ALA A 69 -3.62 2.10 -13.67
N LEU A 70 -4.86 1.69 -13.40
CA LEU A 70 -5.42 1.59 -12.07
C LEU A 70 -5.15 0.18 -11.53
N GLU A 71 -3.93 -0.08 -11.07
CA GLU A 71 -3.47 -1.44 -10.69
C GLU A 71 -3.76 -1.78 -9.23
N MET A 72 -3.57 -0.83 -8.36
CA MET A 72 -3.65 -0.98 -6.92
C MET A 72 -4.56 0.06 -6.29
N GLY A 73 -5.00 -0.24 -5.07
CA GLY A 73 -5.61 0.74 -4.22
C GLY A 73 -5.46 0.40 -2.75
N HIS A 74 -5.40 1.43 -1.91
CA HIS A 74 -5.27 1.28 -0.47
C HIS A 74 -6.63 1.46 0.19
N LEU A 75 -7.08 0.42 0.90
CA LEU A 75 -8.36 0.43 1.65
C LEU A 75 -8.25 1.28 2.93
N PRO A 76 -9.39 1.69 3.51
CA PRO A 76 -9.40 2.48 4.74
C PRO A 76 -8.63 1.83 5.89
N PHE A 77 -7.78 2.61 6.55
CA PHE A 77 -7.07 2.22 7.77
C PHE A 77 -7.22 3.24 8.90
N HIS A 78 -7.63 4.46 8.59
CA HIS A 78 -7.94 5.46 9.61
C HIS A 78 -9.30 5.19 10.26
N SER A 79 -9.32 5.31 11.59
CA SER A 79 -10.58 5.18 12.34
C SER A 79 -11.56 6.30 11.98
N VAL A 80 -12.82 5.95 11.74
CA VAL A 80 -13.90 6.94 11.71
C VAL A 80 -14.22 7.32 13.15
N LEU A 81 -14.32 8.62 13.41
CA LEU A 81 -14.63 9.15 14.75
C LEU A 81 -16.04 9.75 14.78
N ARG A 82 -16.75 9.55 15.90
CA ARG A 82 -17.97 10.27 16.24
C ARG A 82 -17.65 11.68 16.73
N GLU A 83 -18.65 12.51 16.89
CA GLU A 83 -18.51 13.89 17.40
C GLU A 83 -17.86 13.95 18.79
N ASP A 84 -18.05 12.93 19.60
CA ASP A 84 -17.45 12.79 20.95
C ASP A 84 -16.01 12.28 20.93
N GLY A 85 -15.43 12.04 19.74
CA GLY A 85 -14.08 11.53 19.53
C GLY A 85 -13.95 10.00 19.70
N THR A 86 -15.03 9.27 19.98
CA THR A 86 -15.00 7.80 20.03
C THR A 86 -14.99 7.19 18.62
N LYS A 87 -14.42 5.98 18.51
CA LYS A 87 -14.35 5.27 17.21
C LYS A 87 -15.73 4.76 16.79
N ASP A 88 -16.14 5.12 15.59
CA ASP A 88 -17.33 4.55 14.92
C ASP A 88 -16.96 3.33 14.09
N ARG A 89 -17.06 2.15 14.71
CA ARG A 89 -16.71 0.89 14.05
C ARG A 89 -17.69 0.51 12.94
N GLU A 90 -18.97 0.87 13.09
CA GLU A 90 -19.99 0.56 12.08
C GLU A 90 -19.80 1.43 10.83
N ALA A 91 -19.53 2.72 11.01
CA ALA A 91 -19.19 3.61 9.89
C ALA A 91 -17.90 3.16 9.19
N PHE A 92 -16.87 2.77 9.95
CA PHE A 92 -15.66 2.20 9.37
C PHE A 92 -15.94 0.94 8.55
N HIS A 93 -16.73 0.03 9.07
CA HIS A 93 -17.13 -1.20 8.35
C HIS A 93 -17.88 -0.88 7.05
N ARG A 94 -18.87 0.02 7.09
CA ARG A 94 -19.58 0.46 5.88
C ARG A 94 -18.65 1.08 4.85
N ASN A 95 -17.72 1.93 5.28
CA ASN A 95 -16.72 2.55 4.42
C ASN A 95 -15.81 1.52 3.76
N MET A 96 -15.35 0.50 4.51
CA MET A 96 -14.55 -0.60 3.96
C MET A 96 -15.28 -1.33 2.83
N LEU A 97 -16.55 -1.73 3.05
CA LEU A 97 -17.35 -2.42 2.03
C LEU A 97 -17.59 -1.53 0.80
N HIS A 98 -17.86 -0.25 1.01
CA HIS A 98 -18.03 0.73 -0.06
C HIS A 98 -16.74 0.95 -0.86
N CYS A 99 -15.59 1.04 -0.18
CA CYS A 99 -14.30 1.20 -0.84
C CYS A 99 -13.93 -0.04 -1.68
N ILE A 100 -14.26 -1.25 -1.22
CA ILE A 100 -14.04 -2.48 -2.00
C ILE A 100 -14.95 -2.50 -3.25
N GLU A 101 -16.23 -2.09 -3.13
CA GLU A 101 -17.11 -1.91 -4.28
C GLU A 101 -16.52 -0.91 -5.28
N ALA A 102 -16.05 0.24 -4.79
CA ALA A 102 -15.45 1.27 -5.62
C ALA A 102 -14.18 0.80 -6.33
N ALA A 103 -13.33 0.01 -5.64
CA ALA A 103 -12.15 -0.61 -6.24
C ALA A 103 -12.54 -1.50 -7.45
N GLY A 104 -13.51 -2.39 -7.27
CA GLY A 104 -14.00 -3.24 -8.36
C GLY A 104 -14.67 -2.43 -9.46
N TYR A 105 -15.41 -1.35 -9.13
CA TYR A 105 -16.08 -0.49 -10.10
C TYR A 105 -15.11 0.14 -11.11
N ILE A 106 -13.93 0.57 -10.68
CA ILE A 106 -12.90 1.17 -11.56
C ILE A 106 -11.85 0.18 -12.05
N GLY A 107 -12.02 -1.11 -11.76
CA GLY A 107 -11.15 -2.17 -12.27
C GLY A 107 -9.82 -2.34 -11.55
N ILE A 108 -9.69 -1.83 -10.30
CA ILE A 108 -8.53 -2.13 -9.45
C ILE A 108 -8.46 -3.63 -9.19
N LYS A 109 -7.29 -4.21 -9.44
CA LYS A 109 -7.06 -5.66 -9.30
C LYS A 109 -6.67 -6.06 -7.90
N HIS A 110 -5.84 -5.24 -7.24
CA HIS A 110 -5.29 -5.52 -5.93
C HIS A 110 -5.60 -4.38 -4.97
N ALA A 111 -6.19 -4.70 -3.82
CA ALA A 111 -6.47 -3.71 -2.77
C ALA A 111 -5.72 -4.08 -1.48
N VAL A 112 -4.88 -3.15 -1.03
CA VAL A 112 -4.10 -3.32 0.20
C VAL A 112 -5.01 -3.14 1.41
N ILE A 113 -4.87 -4.03 2.39
CA ILE A 113 -5.63 -4.03 3.64
C ILE A 113 -4.71 -4.34 4.82
N HIS A 114 -4.90 -3.58 5.91
CA HIS A 114 -4.13 -3.78 7.13
C HIS A 114 -4.75 -4.87 8.02
N PRO A 115 -3.99 -5.90 8.43
CA PRO A 115 -4.38 -6.74 9.53
C PRO A 115 -4.54 -5.92 10.81
N LYS A 116 -5.47 -6.35 11.67
CA LYS A 116 -5.60 -5.76 13.00
C LYS A 116 -4.56 -6.35 13.94
N GLY A 117 -3.77 -5.47 14.57
CA GLY A 117 -2.90 -5.83 15.70
C GLY A 117 -3.10 -4.83 16.83
N ASP A 118 -3.13 -5.29 18.06
CA ASP A 118 -3.03 -4.41 19.21
C ASP A 118 -1.54 -4.01 19.37
N HIS A 119 -1.28 -2.74 19.69
CA HIS A 119 0.07 -2.23 19.93
C HIS A 119 0.77 -2.82 21.17
N ARG A 120 0.13 -3.76 21.85
CA ARG A 120 0.65 -4.46 23.03
C ARG A 120 0.72 -5.97 22.88
N ASP A 121 0.43 -6.48 21.68
CA ASP A 121 0.43 -7.92 21.44
C ASP A 121 1.86 -8.47 21.55
N SER A 122 2.00 -9.57 22.25
CA SER A 122 3.22 -10.37 22.26
C SER A 122 3.07 -11.52 21.27
N ARG A 123 4.22 -12.11 20.84
CA ARG A 123 4.22 -13.30 19.96
C ARG A 123 3.44 -14.48 20.54
N GLU A 124 3.32 -14.54 21.86
CA GLU A 124 2.57 -15.58 22.57
C GLU A 124 1.06 -15.56 22.29
N ASN A 125 0.54 -14.41 21.79
CA ASN A 125 -0.87 -14.25 21.46
C ASN A 125 -1.18 -14.42 19.96
N TYR A 126 -0.20 -14.79 19.13
CA TYR A 126 -0.35 -14.82 17.68
C TYR A 126 -1.54 -15.67 17.19
N ASP A 127 -1.69 -16.90 17.66
CA ASP A 127 -2.78 -17.80 17.22
C ASP A 127 -4.17 -17.20 17.50
N LYS A 128 -4.31 -16.50 18.62
CA LYS A 128 -5.53 -15.79 18.97
C LYS A 128 -5.77 -14.60 18.05
N GLU A 129 -4.73 -13.83 17.75
CA GLU A 129 -4.84 -12.69 16.84
C GLU A 129 -5.05 -13.14 15.39
N LEU A 130 -4.48 -14.26 14.97
CA LEU A 130 -4.79 -14.87 13.66
C LEU A 130 -6.28 -15.23 13.56
N THR A 131 -6.83 -15.92 14.56
CA THR A 131 -8.26 -16.28 14.60
C THR A 131 -9.14 -15.03 14.52
N ARG A 132 -8.83 -14.01 15.31
CA ARG A 132 -9.56 -12.71 15.31
C ARG A 132 -9.46 -11.99 13.97
N ASN A 133 -8.30 -12.04 13.30
CA ASN A 133 -8.15 -11.44 11.99
C ASN A 133 -8.92 -12.22 10.91
N ILE A 134 -8.96 -13.53 10.98
CA ILE A 134 -9.79 -14.33 10.09
C ILE A 134 -11.27 -13.92 10.23
N GLU A 135 -11.80 -13.89 11.44
CA GLU A 135 -13.18 -13.44 11.69
C GLU A 135 -13.44 -12.01 11.19
N TYR A 136 -12.50 -11.10 11.47
CA TYR A 136 -12.62 -9.69 11.10
C TYR A 136 -12.54 -9.46 9.60
N MET A 137 -11.67 -10.20 8.88
CA MET A 137 -11.44 -10.02 7.46
C MET A 137 -12.48 -10.71 6.58
N THR A 138 -13.15 -11.75 7.08
CA THR A 138 -14.14 -12.54 6.31
C THR A 138 -15.12 -11.65 5.52
N PRO A 139 -15.85 -10.67 6.08
CA PRO A 139 -16.80 -9.87 5.32
C PRO A 139 -16.14 -9.01 4.24
N TYR A 140 -14.88 -8.62 4.41
CA TYR A 140 -14.14 -7.85 3.40
C TYR A 140 -13.62 -8.73 2.28
N VAL A 141 -13.21 -9.95 2.59
CA VAL A 141 -12.83 -10.95 1.60
C VAL A 141 -14.04 -11.34 0.73
N GLU A 142 -15.19 -11.65 1.33
CA GLU A 142 -16.44 -11.95 0.60
C GLU A 142 -16.84 -10.79 -0.33
N GLN A 143 -16.72 -9.55 0.15
CA GLN A 143 -17.00 -8.37 -0.67
C GLN A 143 -15.98 -8.22 -1.81
N ALA A 144 -14.70 -8.46 -1.55
CA ALA A 144 -13.65 -8.36 -2.56
C ALA A 144 -13.82 -9.43 -3.66
N GLU A 145 -14.14 -10.66 -3.30
CA GLU A 145 -14.45 -11.73 -4.24
C GLU A 145 -15.66 -11.37 -5.13
N LYS A 146 -16.72 -10.82 -4.53
CA LYS A 146 -17.92 -10.37 -5.26
C LYS A 146 -17.60 -9.34 -6.33
N TYR A 147 -16.65 -8.43 -6.08
CA TYR A 147 -16.28 -7.37 -7.00
C TYR A 147 -15.01 -7.68 -7.81
N GLY A 148 -14.47 -8.89 -7.72
CA GLY A 148 -13.29 -9.32 -8.48
C GLY A 148 -11.98 -8.66 -8.06
N VAL A 149 -11.91 -8.20 -6.81
CA VAL A 149 -10.72 -7.57 -6.22
C VAL A 149 -9.94 -8.58 -5.39
N LYS A 150 -8.63 -8.67 -5.59
CA LYS A 150 -7.76 -9.49 -4.75
C LYS A 150 -7.16 -8.64 -3.63
N LEU A 151 -7.38 -9.04 -2.37
CA LEU A 151 -6.79 -8.34 -1.23
C LEU A 151 -5.30 -8.66 -1.09
N ALA A 152 -4.53 -7.69 -0.64
CA ALA A 152 -3.12 -7.83 -0.29
C ALA A 152 -2.96 -7.42 1.19
N PHE A 153 -2.69 -8.41 2.06
CA PHE A 153 -2.45 -8.15 3.48
C PHE A 153 -1.07 -7.54 3.66
N GLU A 154 -1.02 -6.36 4.28
CA GLU A 154 0.22 -5.61 4.45
C GLU A 154 0.92 -5.96 5.76
N ASN A 155 2.26 -6.09 5.73
CA ASN A 155 3.04 -6.23 6.96
C ASN A 155 3.00 -4.96 7.80
N MET A 156 2.70 -5.13 9.08
CA MET A 156 2.57 -4.02 10.02
C MET A 156 3.93 -3.65 10.63
N ARG A 157 4.09 -2.39 11.01
CA ARG A 157 5.28 -1.92 11.69
C ARG A 157 5.30 -2.38 13.15
N SER A 158 6.39 -3.02 13.58
CA SER A 158 6.67 -3.37 14.97
C SER A 158 7.99 -2.71 15.41
N PRO A 159 7.97 -1.54 16.07
CA PRO A 159 9.18 -0.77 16.36
C PRO A 159 10.14 -1.53 17.27
N LEU A 160 11.44 -1.57 16.92
CA LEU A 160 12.51 -2.20 17.69
C LEU A 160 12.73 -1.59 19.07
N GLU A 161 12.43 -0.30 19.24
CA GLU A 161 12.77 0.49 20.43
C GLU A 161 11.88 0.21 21.65
N ALA A 162 10.78 -0.53 21.48
CA ALA A 162 9.86 -0.83 22.55
C ALA A 162 10.15 -2.23 23.12
N GLU A 163 10.92 -2.32 24.21
CA GLU A 163 11.14 -3.59 24.93
C GLU A 163 9.81 -4.29 25.25
N GLY A 164 9.69 -5.56 24.86
CA GLY A 164 8.50 -6.38 25.06
C GLY A 164 7.31 -6.02 24.17
N PHE A 165 7.49 -5.13 23.19
CA PHE A 165 6.48 -4.80 22.22
C PHE A 165 6.67 -5.67 20.95
N HIS A 166 5.61 -6.32 20.52
CA HIS A 166 5.54 -6.93 19.20
C HIS A 166 4.14 -6.71 18.65
N ARG A 167 4.08 -6.12 17.47
CA ARG A 167 2.83 -6.03 16.73
C ARG A 167 2.73 -7.21 15.80
N ASN A 168 1.72 -8.05 16.01
CA ASN A 168 1.46 -9.19 15.13
C ASN A 168 1.23 -8.75 13.67
N PHE A 169 1.49 -9.65 12.74
CA PHE A 169 1.46 -9.42 11.28
C PHE A 169 2.54 -8.44 10.79
N SER A 170 3.68 -8.40 11.49
CA SER A 170 4.86 -7.62 11.06
C SER A 170 5.87 -8.45 10.28
N THR A 171 5.81 -9.78 10.33
CA THR A 171 6.74 -10.70 9.68
C THR A 171 6.05 -11.54 8.60
N ALA A 172 6.82 -12.11 7.68
CA ALA A 172 6.31 -13.05 6.68
C ALA A 172 5.65 -14.28 7.32
N ASP A 173 6.27 -14.82 8.38
CA ASP A 173 5.77 -16.00 9.08
C ASP A 173 4.38 -15.77 9.71
N GLU A 174 4.04 -14.54 10.05
CA GLU A 174 2.74 -14.15 10.61
C GLU A 174 1.70 -13.81 9.52
N LEU A 175 2.13 -13.27 8.37
CA LEU A 175 1.22 -12.91 7.28
C LEU A 175 0.82 -14.10 6.41
N ILE A 176 1.74 -15.02 6.17
CA ILE A 176 1.52 -16.17 5.28
C ILE A 176 0.30 -17.00 5.69
N PRO A 177 0.10 -17.38 6.97
CA PRO A 177 -1.10 -18.13 7.38
C PRO A 177 -2.41 -17.38 7.11
N LEU A 178 -2.43 -16.04 7.27
CA LEU A 178 -3.62 -15.23 6.98
C LEU A 178 -3.90 -15.18 5.47
N ALA A 179 -2.87 -14.96 4.66
CA ALA A 179 -2.98 -14.91 3.20
C ALA A 179 -3.41 -16.26 2.61
N ASP A 180 -2.81 -17.35 3.09
CA ASP A 180 -3.13 -18.71 2.65
C ASP A 180 -4.54 -19.13 3.05
N HIS A 181 -5.02 -18.74 4.26
CA HIS A 181 -6.37 -19.04 4.71
C HIS A 181 -7.43 -18.52 3.73
N PHE A 182 -7.25 -17.33 3.21
CA PHE A 182 -8.20 -16.70 2.29
C PHE A 182 -7.86 -16.91 0.80
N GLY A 183 -6.71 -17.48 0.47
CA GLY A 183 -6.25 -17.56 -0.91
C GLY A 183 -5.96 -16.20 -1.53
N HIS A 184 -5.67 -15.18 -0.72
CA HIS A 184 -5.31 -13.83 -1.10
C HIS A 184 -3.78 -13.62 -1.10
N GLY A 185 -3.30 -12.39 -1.32
CA GLY A 185 -1.87 -12.11 -1.41
C GLY A 185 -1.34 -11.25 -0.27
N ILE A 186 -0.06 -10.93 -0.39
CA ILE A 186 0.66 -10.09 0.57
C ILE A 186 1.12 -8.81 -0.14
N CYS A 187 1.00 -7.69 0.53
CA CYS A 187 1.69 -6.44 0.24
C CYS A 187 2.89 -6.36 1.19
N TRP A 188 4.10 -6.15 0.64
CA TRP A 188 5.28 -5.95 1.47
C TRP A 188 5.65 -4.47 1.53
N ASP A 189 5.56 -3.90 2.72
CA ASP A 189 6.08 -2.57 3.02
C ASP A 189 7.50 -2.67 3.56
N PHE A 190 8.44 -2.10 2.78
CA PHE A 190 9.87 -2.14 3.08
C PHE A 190 10.24 -1.29 4.30
N GLY A 191 9.56 -0.15 4.46
CA GLY A 191 9.78 0.73 5.60
C GLY A 191 9.30 0.11 6.92
N HIS A 192 8.13 -0.51 6.92
CA HIS A 192 7.61 -1.26 8.06
C HIS A 192 8.56 -2.39 8.48
N ALA A 193 9.04 -3.18 7.51
CA ALA A 193 9.99 -4.24 7.76
C ALA A 193 11.31 -3.72 8.30
N HIS A 194 11.80 -2.57 7.79
CA HIS A 194 13.04 -1.96 8.24
C HIS A 194 12.95 -1.44 9.67
N THR A 195 11.85 -0.76 10.03
CA THR A 195 11.62 -0.33 11.42
C THR A 195 11.42 -1.50 12.39
N THR A 196 11.04 -2.68 11.89
CA THR A 196 10.93 -3.92 12.65
C THR A 196 12.28 -4.65 12.76
N GLY A 197 13.30 -4.21 12.03
CA GLY A 197 14.65 -4.79 12.05
C GLY A 197 14.78 -6.10 11.28
N LEU A 198 13.90 -6.33 10.31
CA LEU A 198 13.89 -7.56 9.52
C LEU A 198 14.92 -7.52 8.38
N CYS A 199 15.44 -8.69 8.03
CA CYS A 199 16.22 -8.89 6.82
C CYS A 199 15.24 -8.97 5.62
N GLN A 200 15.23 -7.95 4.76
CA GLN A 200 14.29 -7.84 3.63
C GLN A 200 14.32 -9.08 2.74
N SER A 201 15.50 -9.54 2.37
CA SER A 201 15.66 -10.66 1.45
C SER A 201 15.20 -11.99 2.03
N GLU A 202 15.38 -12.22 3.32
CA GLU A 202 14.90 -13.44 3.99
C GLU A 202 13.36 -13.47 4.02
N GLU A 203 12.73 -12.36 4.39
CA GLU A 203 11.27 -12.27 4.45
C GLU A 203 10.64 -12.39 3.05
N LEU A 204 11.19 -11.71 2.04
CA LEU A 204 10.71 -11.80 0.66
C LEU A 204 10.79 -13.25 0.11
N ARG A 205 11.88 -13.97 0.39
CA ARG A 205 12.01 -15.39 -0.02
C ARG A 205 10.97 -16.28 0.64
N LYS A 206 10.63 -16.04 1.91
CA LYS A 206 9.53 -16.77 2.60
C LYS A 206 8.17 -16.49 1.94
N ILE A 207 7.87 -15.24 1.64
CA ILE A 207 6.61 -14.84 1.01
C ILE A 207 6.47 -15.49 -0.38
N GLY A 208 7.54 -15.41 -1.19
CA GLY A 208 7.57 -16.02 -2.53
C GLY A 208 6.42 -15.53 -3.42
N SER A 209 5.72 -16.45 -4.07
CA SER A 209 4.62 -16.14 -5.02
C SER A 209 3.37 -15.53 -4.38
N ARG A 210 3.28 -15.44 -3.05
CA ARG A 210 2.19 -14.74 -2.36
C ARG A 210 2.33 -13.23 -2.43
N LEU A 211 3.52 -12.72 -2.79
CA LEU A 211 3.77 -11.30 -2.95
C LEU A 211 3.07 -10.78 -4.19
N ILE A 212 2.07 -9.93 -4.02
CA ILE A 212 1.30 -9.34 -5.13
C ILE A 212 1.38 -7.81 -5.18
N CYS A 213 1.73 -7.16 -4.07
CA CYS A 213 1.87 -5.71 -3.96
C CYS A 213 3.15 -5.34 -3.23
N LEU A 214 3.66 -4.13 -3.49
CA LEU A 214 4.78 -3.52 -2.78
C LEU A 214 4.39 -2.13 -2.29
N HIS A 215 4.83 -1.78 -1.08
CA HIS A 215 4.97 -0.41 -0.63
C HIS A 215 6.46 -0.08 -0.50
N VAL A 216 7.00 0.55 -1.54
CA VAL A 216 8.41 0.90 -1.61
C VAL A 216 8.61 2.27 -0.99
N ASN A 217 9.23 2.28 0.17
CA ASN A 217 9.67 3.47 0.88
C ASN A 217 10.91 3.17 1.71
N ASP A 218 11.66 4.19 2.10
CA ASP A 218 12.87 4.09 2.90
C ASP A 218 12.72 4.84 4.22
N ASN A 219 13.55 4.52 5.20
CA ASN A 219 13.66 5.21 6.47
C ASN A 219 15.00 4.88 7.17
N HIS A 220 15.26 5.50 8.32
CA HIS A 220 16.45 5.29 9.14
C HIS A 220 16.22 4.29 10.30
N ALA A 221 15.28 3.37 10.17
CA ALA A 221 14.85 2.38 11.15
C ALA A 221 14.16 2.93 12.43
N GLY A 222 14.36 4.18 12.79
CA GLY A 222 13.75 4.79 13.99
C GLY A 222 12.31 5.28 13.79
N GLY A 223 11.81 5.36 12.57
CA GLY A 223 10.47 5.87 12.27
C GLY A 223 10.00 5.50 10.88
N ASP A 224 8.71 5.64 10.67
CA ASP A 224 8.05 5.39 9.38
C ASP A 224 8.07 6.69 8.55
N GLU A 225 9.22 6.96 7.91
CA GLU A 225 9.52 8.25 7.28
C GLU A 225 8.99 8.38 5.86
N HIS A 226 8.70 7.27 5.18
CA HIS A 226 8.25 7.22 3.78
C HIS A 226 9.16 7.99 2.79
N LEU A 227 10.48 7.86 2.96
CA LEU A 227 11.47 8.48 2.08
C LEU A 227 11.55 7.73 0.73
N LEU A 228 12.11 8.39 -0.29
CA LEU A 228 12.53 7.68 -1.50
C LEU A 228 13.69 6.72 -1.17
N PRO A 229 13.81 5.60 -1.91
CA PRO A 229 14.94 4.68 -1.78
C PRO A 229 16.30 5.40 -1.86
N PHE A 230 17.26 4.93 -1.07
CA PHE A 230 18.60 5.50 -0.86
C PHE A 230 18.66 6.82 -0.07
N PHE A 231 17.52 7.35 0.38
CA PHE A 231 17.50 8.48 1.32
C PHE A 231 17.43 8.02 2.78
N GLY A 232 17.17 6.75 3.03
CA GLY A 232 17.26 6.07 4.31
C GLY A 232 18.42 5.06 4.33
N THR A 233 18.23 3.94 5.06
CA THR A 233 19.28 2.95 5.32
C THR A 233 18.93 1.52 4.91
N ILE A 234 17.84 1.31 4.17
CA ILE A 234 17.49 -0.01 3.63
C ILE A 234 18.54 -0.49 2.62
N ASN A 235 18.95 -1.76 2.72
CA ASN A 235 19.83 -2.39 1.74
C ASN A 235 19.06 -2.76 0.46
N TRP A 236 18.92 -1.81 -0.44
CA TRP A 236 18.17 -1.99 -1.68
C TRP A 236 18.78 -3.00 -2.64
N VAL A 237 20.10 -3.21 -2.59
CA VAL A 237 20.76 -4.23 -3.43
C VAL A 237 20.24 -5.62 -3.05
N ASP A 238 20.25 -5.94 -1.77
CA ASP A 238 19.79 -7.21 -1.23
C ASP A 238 18.28 -7.42 -1.45
N ALA A 239 17.48 -6.39 -1.18
CA ALA A 239 16.04 -6.42 -1.37
C ALA A 239 15.64 -6.65 -2.84
N MET A 240 16.25 -5.92 -3.77
CA MET A 240 15.94 -6.06 -5.20
C MET A 240 16.38 -7.42 -5.75
N GLN A 241 17.51 -7.94 -5.30
CA GLN A 241 17.97 -9.28 -5.66
C GLN A 241 16.97 -10.36 -5.25
N ALA A 242 16.45 -10.27 -4.02
CA ALA A 242 15.43 -11.19 -3.54
C ALA A 242 14.12 -11.09 -4.34
N LEU A 243 13.67 -9.88 -4.71
CA LEU A 243 12.51 -9.71 -5.59
C LEU A 243 12.71 -10.37 -6.96
N GLY A 244 13.93 -10.28 -7.52
CA GLY A 244 14.29 -10.99 -8.75
C GLY A 244 14.27 -12.51 -8.60
N GLU A 245 14.83 -13.04 -7.52
CA GLU A 245 14.87 -14.48 -7.22
C GLU A 245 13.46 -15.10 -7.08
N ILE A 246 12.53 -14.39 -6.43
CA ILE A 246 11.14 -14.86 -6.30
C ILE A 246 10.30 -14.61 -7.56
N GLY A 247 10.85 -13.92 -8.57
CA GLY A 247 10.19 -13.65 -9.84
C GLY A 247 9.05 -12.62 -9.74
N PHE A 248 9.16 -11.64 -8.82
CA PHE A 248 8.14 -10.59 -8.71
C PHE A 248 8.02 -9.80 -10.01
N SER A 249 6.79 -9.66 -10.52
CA SER A 249 6.53 -9.04 -11.84
C SER A 249 5.34 -8.08 -11.84
N ASN A 250 4.66 -7.89 -10.72
CA ASN A 250 3.61 -6.90 -10.59
C ASN A 250 4.17 -5.47 -10.53
N CYS A 251 3.33 -4.49 -10.30
CA CYS A 251 3.72 -3.09 -10.30
C CYS A 251 4.74 -2.77 -9.19
N PHE A 252 5.81 -2.03 -9.54
CA PHE A 252 6.76 -1.50 -8.57
C PHE A 252 6.20 -0.19 -8.01
N ASN A 253 5.60 -0.25 -6.83
CA ASN A 253 4.80 0.82 -6.28
C ASN A 253 5.49 1.54 -5.13
N TYR A 254 5.61 2.87 -5.26
CA TYR A 254 6.09 3.74 -4.20
C TYR A 254 4.99 4.12 -3.21
N GLU A 255 5.26 3.97 -1.93
CA GLU A 255 4.49 4.59 -0.86
C GLU A 255 5.31 5.68 -0.16
N CYS A 256 5.85 6.59 -0.95
CA CYS A 256 6.62 7.73 -0.46
C CYS A 256 5.74 8.96 -0.26
N ARG A 257 6.13 9.83 0.67
CA ARG A 257 5.43 11.08 0.97
C ARG A 257 6.32 12.27 0.70
N MET A 258 6.09 12.93 -0.44
CA MET A 258 6.80 14.15 -0.82
C MET A 258 6.08 15.38 -0.27
N VAL A 259 6.00 15.47 1.06
CA VAL A 259 5.36 16.58 1.76
C VAL A 259 6.18 17.86 1.63
N ARG A 260 5.50 19.01 1.54
CA ARG A 260 6.12 20.36 1.52
C ARG A 260 7.05 20.63 0.32
N ILE A 261 6.91 19.88 -0.77
CA ILE A 261 7.64 20.16 -2.00
C ILE A 261 6.97 21.33 -2.75
N PRO A 262 7.68 22.42 -3.08
CA PRO A 262 7.15 23.50 -3.89
C PRO A 262 6.58 23.04 -5.23
N ALA A 263 5.49 23.65 -5.67
CA ALA A 263 4.75 23.21 -6.87
C ALA A 263 5.61 23.21 -8.14
N ASP A 264 6.51 24.17 -8.27
CA ASP A 264 7.40 24.37 -9.42
C ASP A 264 8.48 23.28 -9.57
N ILE A 265 8.81 22.55 -8.49
CA ILE A 265 9.78 21.43 -8.54
C ILE A 265 9.14 20.04 -8.45
N ARG A 266 7.81 19.94 -8.32
CA ARG A 266 7.10 18.64 -8.21
C ARG A 266 7.39 17.71 -9.39
N LEU A 267 7.37 18.24 -10.61
CA LEU A 267 7.68 17.45 -11.80
C LEU A 267 9.10 16.89 -11.76
N THR A 268 10.07 17.69 -11.33
CA THR A 268 11.46 17.23 -11.21
C THR A 268 11.60 16.07 -10.24
N ILE A 269 10.94 16.16 -9.07
CA ILE A 269 10.95 15.08 -8.08
C ILE A 269 10.22 13.83 -8.59
N GLY A 270 9.09 14.00 -9.29
CA GLY A 270 8.38 12.88 -9.91
C GLY A 270 9.22 12.16 -10.96
N HIS A 271 9.86 12.89 -11.88
CA HIS A 271 10.78 12.29 -12.85
C HIS A 271 11.95 11.58 -12.19
N HIS A 272 12.50 12.15 -11.10
CA HIS A 272 13.55 11.50 -10.33
C HIS A 272 13.07 10.17 -9.73
N ALA A 273 11.88 10.15 -9.12
CA ALA A 273 11.30 8.93 -8.54
C ALA A 273 11.09 7.84 -9.61
N VAL A 274 10.57 8.19 -10.78
CA VAL A 274 10.40 7.25 -11.90
C VAL A 274 11.74 6.68 -12.37
N ALA A 275 12.75 7.55 -12.58
CA ALA A 275 14.09 7.12 -13.00
C ALA A 275 14.73 6.19 -11.95
N LEU A 276 14.57 6.50 -10.66
CA LEU A 276 15.04 5.68 -9.56
C LEU A 276 14.34 4.31 -9.54
N GLY A 277 13.02 4.27 -9.77
CA GLY A 277 12.24 3.03 -9.84
C GLY A 277 12.74 2.11 -10.95
N HIS A 278 12.99 2.63 -12.14
CA HIS A 278 13.57 1.85 -13.23
C HIS A 278 14.95 1.29 -12.85
N LYS A 279 15.78 2.11 -12.18
CA LYS A 279 17.09 1.65 -11.71
C LYS A 279 17.01 0.52 -10.69
N LEU A 280 16.08 0.60 -9.75
CA LEU A 280 15.83 -0.47 -8.78
C LEU A 280 15.33 -1.75 -9.47
N VAL A 281 14.41 -1.64 -10.43
CA VAL A 281 13.93 -2.80 -11.20
C VAL A 281 15.06 -3.45 -12.01
N GLU A 282 16.01 -2.66 -12.56
CA GLU A 282 17.20 -3.22 -13.21
C GLU A 282 18.04 -4.09 -12.26
N MET A 283 18.13 -3.72 -10.98
CA MET A 283 18.91 -4.45 -9.95
C MET A 283 18.29 -5.82 -9.59
N MET A 284 17.07 -6.12 -10.03
CA MET A 284 16.44 -7.43 -9.81
C MET A 284 17.08 -8.57 -10.65
N GLY A 285 18.05 -8.29 -11.49
CA GLY A 285 18.81 -9.27 -12.27
C GLY A 285 18.30 -9.55 -13.67
#